data_3edbb7f4db00cfe3f7e7b9b9d65cc0f3
#
_entry.id   3edbb7f4db00cfe3f7e7b9b9d65cc0f3
#
_cell.length_a   1.000
_cell.length_b   1.000
_cell.length_c   1.000
_cell.angle_alpha   90.00
_cell.angle_beta   90.00
_cell.angle_gamma   90.00
#
_symmetry.space_group_name_H-M   'P 1'
#
loop_
_entity.id
_entity.type
_entity.pdbx_description
1 polymer ?
#
loop_
_entity_poly.entity_id
_entity_poly.type
_entity_poly.pdbx_seq_one_letter_code
_entity_poly.pdbx_strand_id
1 'polypeptide(L)'
;YTWTPNWTVGAFELGKDVVWIEVPYSKTKVTEVENATKPAINLGFGADDIRPAVNTDFLKKNPKVAKLLEVASIPLADIAAQNMLMNKGEKSERQVTAHAKAWVKKNQKTFDSWIAAAK
;
A
#
# COMPACT_ATOMS: atom_id res chain seq x y z
N TYR A 1 -8.83 9.96 13.18
CA TYR A 1 -9.14 8.98 12.14
C TYR A 1 -8.00 8.89 11.14
N THR A 2 -7.49 7.71 10.89
CA THR A 2 -6.46 7.42 9.88
C THR A 2 -6.64 6.00 9.35
N TRP A 3 -5.88 5.65 8.32
CA TRP A 3 -5.88 4.32 7.69
C TRP A 3 -4.46 3.92 7.31
N THR A 4 -4.27 2.67 6.99
CA THR A 4 -3.01 2.14 6.45
C THR A 4 -3.22 1.75 4.98
N PRO A 5 -2.32 2.14 4.03
CA PRO A 5 -1.08 2.89 4.26
C PRO A 5 -1.29 4.42 4.32
N ASN A 6 -0.65 5.09 5.27
CA ASN A 6 -0.67 6.55 5.39
C ASN A 6 0.64 7.02 6.04
N TRP A 7 1.05 8.29 5.83
CA TRP A 7 2.26 8.84 6.42
C TRP A 7 2.23 8.85 7.96
N THR A 8 1.05 8.95 8.57
CA THR A 8 0.89 8.93 10.02
C THR A 8 1.37 7.64 10.66
N VAL A 9 1.27 6.50 9.95
CA VAL A 9 1.76 5.20 10.44
C VAL A 9 3.28 5.18 10.62
N GLY A 10 4.01 5.97 9.83
CA GLY A 10 5.45 6.13 9.97
C GLY A 10 5.87 7.27 10.90
N ALA A 11 4.94 8.19 11.26
CA ALA A 11 5.21 9.34 12.12
C ALA A 11 5.05 9.03 13.62
N PHE A 12 4.29 7.99 13.95
CA PHE A 12 3.95 7.61 15.33
C PHE A 12 4.32 6.15 15.60
N GLU A 13 4.77 5.88 16.81
CA GLU A 13 5.07 4.54 17.29
C GLU A 13 3.82 3.94 17.96
N LEU A 14 3.30 2.87 17.38
CA LEU A 14 2.12 2.18 17.93
C LEU A 14 2.45 1.57 19.30
N GLY A 15 1.58 1.81 20.28
CA GLY A 15 1.75 1.38 21.66
C GLY A 15 2.53 2.35 22.53
N LYS A 16 3.12 3.41 21.95
CA LYS A 16 3.86 4.47 22.66
C LYS A 16 3.24 5.83 22.42
N ASP A 17 3.19 6.28 21.18
CA ASP A 17 2.65 7.59 20.82
C ASP A 17 1.13 7.51 20.55
N VAL A 18 0.67 6.38 20.03
CA VAL A 18 -0.72 6.13 19.66
C VAL A 18 -1.12 4.69 19.95
N VAL A 19 -2.41 4.46 20.10
CA VAL A 19 -3.02 3.13 20.22
C VAL A 19 -4.20 3.00 19.27
N TRP A 20 -4.47 1.78 18.81
CA TRP A 20 -5.72 1.48 18.13
C TRP A 20 -6.87 1.48 19.14
N ILE A 21 -7.96 2.17 18.79
CA ILE A 21 -9.18 2.18 19.60
C ILE A 21 -10.13 1.12 19.05
N GLU A 22 -10.55 0.20 19.89
CA GLU A 22 -11.59 -0.76 19.53
C GLU A 22 -12.95 -0.08 19.38
N VAL A 23 -13.71 -0.49 18.35
CA VAL A 23 -15.10 -0.05 18.11
C VAL A 23 -16.05 -1.22 18.28
N PRO A 24 -16.40 -1.59 19.52
CA PRO A 24 -17.06 -2.85 19.84
C PRO A 24 -18.46 -3.00 19.24
N TYR A 25 -19.09 -1.89 18.93
CA TYR A 25 -20.46 -1.89 18.35
C TYR A 25 -20.47 -2.03 16.83
N SER A 26 -19.33 -1.99 16.16
CA SER A 26 -19.26 -2.24 14.73
C SER A 26 -19.42 -3.71 14.41
N LYS A 27 -20.19 -4.01 13.36
CA LYS A 27 -20.33 -5.37 12.84
C LYS A 27 -19.12 -5.80 11.99
N THR A 28 -18.29 -4.84 11.60
CA THR A 28 -17.12 -5.09 10.76
C THR A 28 -15.94 -5.51 11.64
N LYS A 29 -15.45 -6.72 11.44
CA LYS A 29 -14.24 -7.20 12.10
C LYS A 29 -13.06 -7.09 11.13
N VAL A 30 -11.99 -6.49 11.61
CA VAL A 30 -10.69 -6.54 10.92
C VAL A 30 -9.94 -7.74 11.46
N THR A 31 -9.84 -8.79 10.66
CA THR A 31 -9.17 -10.04 11.06
C THR A 31 -7.66 -9.99 10.86
N GLU A 32 -7.18 -9.16 9.93
CA GLU A 32 -5.76 -9.01 9.63
C GLU A 32 -5.47 -7.55 9.30
N VAL A 33 -4.77 -6.86 10.19
CA VAL A 33 -4.09 -5.60 9.88
C VAL A 33 -2.60 -5.93 9.91
N GLU A 34 -1.92 -5.74 8.77
CA GLU A 34 -0.47 -5.87 8.70
C GLU A 34 0.14 -4.94 9.77
N ASN A 35 0.89 -5.50 10.72
CA ASN A 35 1.39 -4.83 11.94
C ASN A 35 0.35 -4.55 13.03
N ALA A 36 -0.84 -5.15 13.00
CA ALA A 36 -1.76 -5.05 14.12
C ALA A 36 -1.28 -5.89 15.31
N THR A 37 -1.54 -5.39 16.51
CA THR A 37 -1.32 -6.13 17.75
C THR A 37 -2.24 -7.36 17.81
N LYS A 38 -1.72 -8.49 18.28
CA LYS A 38 -2.57 -9.64 18.64
C LYS A 38 -3.06 -9.46 20.10
N PRO A 39 -4.34 -9.75 20.40
CA PRO A 39 -5.37 -10.29 19.51
C PRO A 39 -5.92 -9.26 18.53
N ALA A 40 -6.52 -9.74 17.43
CA ALA A 40 -7.19 -8.88 16.45
C ALA A 40 -8.32 -8.10 17.13
N ILE A 41 -8.33 -6.79 16.95
CA ILE A 41 -9.33 -5.87 17.50
C ILE A 41 -10.27 -5.38 16.39
N ASN A 42 -11.49 -5.04 16.75
CA ASN A 42 -12.45 -4.45 15.84
C ASN A 42 -12.21 -2.93 15.74
N LEU A 43 -11.67 -2.49 14.62
CA LEU A 43 -11.39 -1.08 14.35
C LEU A 43 -12.58 -0.30 13.75
N GLY A 44 -13.73 -0.96 13.58
CA GLY A 44 -14.95 -0.34 13.08
C GLY A 44 -15.08 -0.28 11.56
N PHE A 45 -14.01 -0.63 10.82
CA PHE A 45 -13.95 -0.62 9.37
C PHE A 45 -13.34 -1.90 8.84
N GLY A 46 -13.83 -2.38 7.71
CA GLY A 46 -13.24 -3.52 7.00
C GLY A 46 -11.93 -3.14 6.34
N ALA A 47 -11.15 -4.15 5.97
CA ALA A 47 -10.02 -3.94 5.08
C ALA A 47 -10.53 -3.76 3.64
N ASP A 48 -10.02 -2.75 2.95
CA ASP A 48 -10.32 -2.46 1.56
C ASP A 48 -9.16 -2.90 0.65
N ASP A 49 -9.51 -3.41 -0.53
CA ASP A 49 -8.53 -3.69 -1.58
C ASP A 49 -8.18 -2.41 -2.34
N ILE A 50 -6.90 -2.04 -2.32
CA ILE A 50 -6.40 -0.93 -3.13
C ILE A 50 -5.99 -1.48 -4.50
N ARG A 51 -6.66 -1.04 -5.56
CA ARG A 51 -6.45 -1.52 -6.91
C ARG A 51 -6.34 -0.37 -7.91
N PRO A 52 -5.57 -0.52 -9.01
CA PRO A 52 -5.54 0.47 -10.08
C PRO A 52 -6.89 0.49 -10.80
N ALA A 53 -7.43 1.70 -11.04
CA ALA A 53 -8.57 1.91 -11.93
C ALA A 53 -8.05 2.26 -13.33
N VAL A 54 -8.45 1.50 -14.35
CA VAL A 54 -7.92 1.62 -15.71
C VAL A 54 -9.06 1.56 -16.73
N ASN A 55 -8.92 2.31 -17.83
CA ASN A 55 -9.86 2.25 -18.94
C ASN A 55 -9.91 0.85 -19.56
N THR A 56 -11.12 0.30 -19.71
CA THR A 56 -11.33 -1.08 -20.20
C THR A 56 -10.87 -1.29 -21.63
N ASP A 57 -11.05 -0.30 -22.52
CA ASP A 57 -10.63 -0.43 -23.93
C ASP A 57 -9.11 -0.34 -24.07
N PHE A 58 -8.45 0.43 -23.18
CA PHE A 58 -7.00 0.42 -23.08
C PHE A 58 -6.48 -0.98 -22.70
N LEU A 59 -7.09 -1.63 -21.69
CA LEU A 59 -6.69 -2.98 -21.25
C LEU A 59 -6.87 -4.02 -22.34
N LYS A 60 -7.99 -3.96 -23.08
CA LYS A 60 -8.24 -4.86 -24.23
C LYS A 60 -7.16 -4.74 -25.31
N LYS A 61 -6.72 -3.53 -25.59
CA LYS A 61 -5.66 -3.25 -26.57
C LYS A 61 -4.25 -3.56 -26.07
N ASN A 62 -4.07 -3.66 -24.75
CA ASN A 62 -2.77 -3.83 -24.10
C ASN A 62 -2.79 -4.98 -23.08
N PRO A 63 -2.99 -6.24 -23.51
CA PRO A 63 -3.18 -7.37 -22.61
C PRO A 63 -1.97 -7.62 -21.69
N LYS A 64 -0.76 -7.35 -22.13
CA LYS A 64 0.45 -7.45 -21.29
C LYS A 64 0.45 -6.42 -20.16
N VAL A 65 -0.02 -5.19 -20.42
CA VAL A 65 -0.17 -4.17 -19.38
C VAL A 65 -1.29 -4.57 -18.41
N ALA A 66 -2.40 -5.12 -18.91
CA ALA A 66 -3.46 -5.65 -18.07
C ALA A 66 -2.92 -6.70 -17.10
N LYS A 67 -2.13 -7.66 -17.61
CA LYS A 67 -1.52 -8.70 -16.76
C LYS A 67 -0.52 -8.15 -15.77
N LEU A 68 0.30 -7.16 -16.16
CA LEU A 68 1.21 -6.49 -15.24
C LEU A 68 0.46 -5.83 -14.07
N LEU A 69 -0.62 -5.09 -14.36
CA LEU A 69 -1.42 -4.42 -13.34
C LEU A 69 -2.17 -5.40 -12.42
N GLU A 70 -2.49 -6.59 -12.90
CA GLU A 70 -3.10 -7.66 -12.11
C GLU A 70 -2.12 -8.25 -11.08
N VAL A 71 -0.85 -8.43 -11.46
CA VAL A 71 0.15 -9.13 -10.63
C VAL A 71 1.03 -8.18 -9.81
N ALA A 72 1.12 -6.91 -10.19
CA ALA A 72 1.94 -5.94 -9.47
C ALA A 72 1.34 -5.64 -8.09
N SER A 73 2.13 -5.85 -7.05
CA SER A 73 1.73 -5.60 -5.66
C SER A 73 2.90 -5.01 -4.88
N ILE A 74 2.67 -3.86 -4.26
CA ILE A 74 3.66 -3.17 -3.44
C ILE A 74 3.26 -3.35 -1.97
N PRO A 75 4.18 -3.76 -1.08
CA PRO A 75 3.89 -3.90 0.34
C PRO A 75 3.39 -2.59 0.96
N LEU A 76 2.39 -2.67 1.84
CA LEU A 76 1.81 -1.50 2.50
C LEU A 76 2.85 -0.67 3.26
N ALA A 77 3.85 -1.33 3.86
CA ALA A 77 4.93 -0.66 4.56
C ALA A 77 5.78 0.23 3.62
N ASP A 78 6.03 -0.22 2.39
CA ASP A 78 6.78 0.56 1.40
C ASP A 78 5.97 1.76 0.91
N ILE A 79 4.65 1.59 0.77
CA ILE A 79 3.74 2.70 0.44
C ILE A 79 3.69 3.72 1.58
N ALA A 80 3.61 3.27 2.83
CA ALA A 80 3.64 4.15 4.00
C ALA A 80 4.96 4.94 4.10
N ALA A 81 6.09 4.27 3.82
CA ALA A 81 7.40 4.91 3.78
C ALA A 81 7.48 5.99 2.68
N GLN A 82 6.95 5.72 1.48
CA GLN A 82 6.87 6.71 0.41
C GLN A 82 5.98 7.90 0.79
N ASN A 83 4.83 7.64 1.41
CA ASN A 83 3.94 8.70 1.90
C ASN A 83 4.64 9.58 2.95
N MET A 84 5.49 9.01 3.79
CA MET A 84 6.29 9.74 4.75
C MET A 84 7.31 10.67 4.07
N LEU A 85 8.01 10.23 3.02
CA LEU A 85 8.92 11.07 2.24
C LEU A 85 8.17 12.24 1.62
N MET A 86 6.99 12.00 1.05
CA MET A 86 6.15 13.05 0.48
C MET A 86 5.68 14.05 1.55
N ASN A 87 5.32 13.58 2.73
CA ASN A 87 4.96 14.44 3.86
C ASN A 87 6.13 15.32 4.33
N LYS A 88 7.37 14.82 4.24
CA LYS A 88 8.60 15.57 4.53
C LYS A 88 9.02 16.56 3.42
N GLY A 89 8.26 16.62 2.33
CA GLY A 89 8.48 17.58 1.23
C GLY A 89 9.03 16.96 -0.06
N GLU A 90 9.38 15.67 -0.09
CA GLU A 90 9.91 14.98 -1.28
C GLU A 90 8.77 14.54 -2.21
N LYS A 91 7.98 15.49 -2.71
CA LYS A 91 6.73 15.25 -3.45
C LYS A 91 6.74 15.70 -4.91
N SER A 92 7.87 16.24 -5.42
CA SER A 92 7.97 16.59 -6.83
C SER A 92 8.00 15.32 -7.69
N GLU A 93 7.49 15.40 -8.93
CA GLU A 93 7.48 14.28 -9.88
C GLU A 93 8.87 13.65 -10.05
N ARG A 94 9.92 14.50 -10.12
CA ARG A 94 11.31 14.05 -10.22
C ARG A 94 11.72 13.21 -9.00
N GLN A 95 11.37 13.64 -7.79
CA GLN A 95 11.70 12.92 -6.55
C GLN A 95 10.91 11.60 -6.47
N VAL A 96 9.60 11.62 -6.69
CA VAL A 96 8.76 10.41 -6.69
C VAL A 96 9.25 9.39 -7.72
N THR A 97 9.60 9.84 -8.92
CA THR A 97 10.20 8.98 -9.96
C THR A 97 11.55 8.39 -9.52
N ALA A 98 12.40 9.18 -8.84
CA ALA A 98 13.67 8.69 -8.33
C ALA A 98 13.45 7.62 -7.23
N HIS A 99 12.50 7.84 -6.32
CA HIS A 99 12.14 6.87 -5.29
C HIS A 99 11.62 5.57 -5.90
N ALA A 100 10.73 5.65 -6.90
CA ALA A 100 10.20 4.48 -7.61
C ALA A 100 11.33 3.67 -8.29
N LYS A 101 12.27 4.33 -8.95
CA LYS A 101 13.44 3.67 -9.56
C LYS A 101 14.32 3.00 -8.51
N ALA A 102 14.55 3.65 -7.37
CA ALA A 102 15.32 3.09 -6.27
C ALA A 102 14.61 1.86 -5.67
N TRP A 103 13.28 1.92 -5.51
CA TRP A 103 12.48 0.79 -5.04
C TRP A 103 12.58 -0.40 -6.01
N VAL A 104 12.42 -0.18 -7.31
CA VAL A 104 12.58 -1.24 -8.33
C VAL A 104 13.96 -1.87 -8.24
N LYS A 105 15.02 -1.07 -8.15
CA LYS A 105 16.40 -1.57 -8.03
C LYS A 105 16.58 -2.44 -6.78
N LYS A 106 16.01 -2.03 -5.64
CA LYS A 106 16.04 -2.80 -4.38
C LYS A 106 15.23 -4.10 -4.47
N ASN A 107 14.12 -4.08 -5.21
CA ASN A 107 13.16 -5.18 -5.34
C ASN A 107 13.19 -5.82 -6.74
N GLN A 108 14.38 -5.87 -7.38
CA GLN A 108 14.54 -6.29 -8.77
C GLN A 108 13.91 -7.65 -9.07
N LYS A 109 14.11 -8.64 -8.19
CA LYS A 109 13.54 -9.99 -8.35
C LYS A 109 12.00 -9.97 -8.42
N THR A 110 11.37 -9.18 -7.56
CA THR A 110 9.91 -9.02 -7.55
C THR A 110 9.44 -8.34 -8.83
N PHE A 111 10.10 -7.25 -9.22
CA PHE A 111 9.79 -6.55 -10.47
C PHE A 111 9.95 -7.46 -11.69
N ASP A 112 11.04 -8.22 -11.77
CA ASP A 112 11.29 -9.16 -12.86
C ASP A 112 10.23 -10.26 -12.94
N SER A 113 9.71 -10.73 -11.78
CA SER A 113 8.63 -11.70 -11.74
C SER A 113 7.32 -11.15 -12.32
N TRP A 114 7.01 -9.87 -12.07
CA TRP A 114 5.85 -9.21 -12.67
C TRP A 114 6.00 -9.08 -14.19
N ILE A 115 7.17 -8.68 -14.65
CA ILE A 115 7.47 -8.59 -16.08
C ILE A 115 7.39 -9.96 -16.75
N ALA A 116 7.90 -11.00 -16.10
CA ALA A 116 7.83 -12.38 -16.62
C ALA A 116 6.38 -12.86 -16.74
N ALA A 117 5.52 -12.56 -15.76
CA ALA A 117 4.11 -12.92 -15.78
C ALA A 117 3.30 -12.14 -16.84
N ALA A 118 3.80 -10.97 -17.28
CA ALA A 118 3.15 -10.10 -18.27
C ALA A 118 3.63 -10.33 -19.72
N LYS A 119 4.56 -11.27 -19.95
CA LYS A 119 5.05 -11.63 -21.31
C LYS A 119 4.07 -12.50 -22.07
#